data_fe683967d02740809b656862af37ffc4
#
_entry.id   fe683967d02740809b656862af37ffc4
#
_cell.length_a   1.000
_cell.length_b   1.000
_cell.length_c   1.000
_cell.angle_alpha   90.00
_cell.angle_beta   90.00
_cell.angle_gamma   90.00
#
_symmetry.space_group_name_H-M   'P 1'
#
loop_
_entity.id
_entity.type
_entity.pdbx_description
1 polymer ?
#
loop_
_entity_poly.entity_id
_entity_poly.type
_entity_poly.pdbx_seq_one_letter_code
_entity_poly.pdbx_strand_id
1 'polypeptide(L)'
;MTTRREFLKTGVGGALLLNIAACSRPPVGDRRAVVLAALIPVFLEGALPASGEARSELITRTIDGVGKAISGLSLATQKEIEELFDLLSFAPTRIIAAGIWSAWPEATPEAIGKFLESWRHSRFDLLKSGYAALHDLIFSAWYARPDTWVAIDYPGPPKVE
;
A
#
# COMPACT_ATOMS: atom_id res chain seq x y z
N MET A 1 30.28 36.93 -5.48
CA MET A 1 31.25 35.84 -5.79
C MET A 1 31.22 34.89 -4.58
N THR A 2 30.49 33.80 -4.69
CA THR A 2 30.43 32.76 -3.67
C THR A 2 31.73 32.00 -3.63
N THR A 3 32.41 31.99 -2.47
CA THR A 3 33.73 31.35 -2.34
C THR A 3 33.55 29.83 -2.28
N ARG A 4 34.55 29.06 -2.82
CA ARG A 4 34.58 27.59 -2.77
C ARG A 4 34.31 27.02 -1.37
N ARG A 5 34.58 27.77 -0.33
CA ARG A 5 34.38 27.39 1.08
C ARG A 5 32.91 27.43 1.49
N GLU A 6 32.12 28.34 0.94
CA GLU A 6 30.66 28.41 1.19
C GLU A 6 29.92 27.30 0.45
N PHE A 7 30.33 26.98 -0.79
CA PHE A 7 29.78 25.86 -1.56
C PHE A 7 29.98 24.51 -0.84
N LEU A 8 31.17 24.29 -0.27
CA LEU A 8 31.44 23.06 0.51
C LEU A 8 30.59 22.98 1.80
N LYS A 9 30.36 24.09 2.49
CA LYS A 9 29.51 24.10 3.69
C LYS A 9 28.07 23.80 3.38
N THR A 10 27.55 24.31 2.27
CA THR A 10 26.17 24.05 1.81
C THR A 10 26.03 22.60 1.31
N GLY A 11 27.04 22.06 0.61
CA GLY A 11 27.05 20.68 0.13
C GLY A 11 27.11 19.66 1.29
N VAL A 12 27.91 19.89 2.32
CA VAL A 12 28.02 19.01 3.48
C VAL A 12 26.73 19.05 4.33
N GLY A 13 26.11 20.24 4.49
CA GLY A 13 24.82 20.37 5.18
C GLY A 13 23.70 19.65 4.47
N GLY A 14 23.64 19.74 3.14
CA GLY A 14 22.65 19.02 2.33
C GLY A 14 22.83 17.50 2.37
N ALA A 15 24.06 17.01 2.33
CA ALA A 15 24.36 15.57 2.40
C ALA A 15 24.05 14.99 3.80
N LEU A 16 24.24 15.75 4.86
CA LEU A 16 23.87 15.34 6.24
C LEU A 16 22.35 15.24 6.42
N LEU A 17 21.58 16.19 5.88
CA LEU A 17 20.12 16.14 5.94
C LEU A 17 19.53 14.96 5.16
N LEU A 18 20.11 14.61 4.02
CA LEU A 18 19.72 13.43 3.25
C LEU A 18 20.02 12.12 3.98
N ASN A 19 21.13 12.04 4.73
CA ASN A 19 21.46 10.86 5.52
C ASN A 19 20.55 10.70 6.75
N ILE A 20 20.12 11.78 7.40
CA ILE A 20 19.18 11.73 8.53
C ILE A 20 17.80 11.24 8.07
N ALA A 21 17.34 11.67 6.89
CA ALA A 21 16.10 11.19 6.29
C ALA A 21 16.16 9.68 5.93
N ALA A 22 17.33 9.18 5.53
CA ALA A 22 17.53 7.76 5.22
C ALA A 22 17.51 6.87 6.50
N CYS A 23 18.01 7.36 7.62
CA CYS A 23 18.01 6.64 8.90
C CYS A 23 16.61 6.54 9.56
N SER A 24 15.65 7.35 9.13
CA SER A 24 14.28 7.37 9.69
C SER A 24 13.28 6.55 8.85
N ARG A 25 13.74 5.84 7.83
CA ARG A 25 12.85 5.07 6.95
C ARG A 25 12.44 3.76 7.64
N PRO A 26 11.13 3.56 7.93
CA PRO A 26 10.66 2.33 8.55
C PRO A 26 10.99 1.08 7.68
N PRO A 27 11.07 -0.12 8.27
CA PRO A 27 11.20 -1.36 7.52
C PRO A 27 10.14 -1.49 6.42
N VAL A 28 10.46 -2.17 5.33
CA VAL A 28 9.56 -2.35 4.17
C VAL A 28 8.21 -2.93 4.60
N GLY A 29 8.21 -3.91 5.51
CA GLY A 29 6.99 -4.53 6.04
C GLY A 29 6.07 -3.53 6.74
N ASP A 30 6.62 -2.65 7.56
CA ASP A 30 5.83 -1.65 8.31
C ASP A 30 5.23 -0.60 7.37
N ARG A 31 5.97 -0.16 6.37
CA ARG A 31 5.47 0.80 5.36
C ARG A 31 4.32 0.24 4.55
N ARG A 32 4.45 -1.01 4.11
CA ARG A 32 3.41 -1.74 3.39
C ARG A 32 2.17 -1.91 4.25
N ALA A 33 2.32 -2.31 5.52
CA ALA A 33 1.21 -2.48 6.45
C ALA A 33 0.42 -1.20 6.66
N VAL A 34 1.08 -0.04 6.80
CA VAL A 34 0.42 1.27 6.94
C VAL A 34 -0.41 1.63 5.71
N VAL A 35 0.13 1.41 4.50
CA VAL A 35 -0.61 1.65 3.25
C VAL A 35 -1.80 0.71 3.15
N LEU A 36 -1.60 -0.60 3.36
CA LEU A 36 -2.66 -1.60 3.28
C LEU A 36 -3.76 -1.37 4.30
N ALA A 37 -3.42 -0.97 5.53
CA ALA A 37 -4.42 -0.66 6.57
C ALA A 37 -5.38 0.46 6.15
N ALA A 38 -4.92 1.41 5.33
CA ALA A 38 -5.76 2.45 4.77
C ALA A 38 -6.56 2.00 3.54
N LEU A 39 -5.98 1.16 2.68
CA LEU A 39 -6.62 0.73 1.42
C LEU A 39 -7.66 -0.38 1.62
N ILE A 40 -7.39 -1.35 2.49
CA ILE A 40 -8.24 -2.53 2.72
C ILE A 40 -9.69 -2.13 3.06
N PRO A 41 -9.97 -1.16 3.96
CA PRO A 41 -11.33 -0.75 4.25
C PRO A 41 -12.11 -0.20 3.06
N VAL A 42 -11.42 0.40 2.09
CA VAL A 42 -12.04 0.95 0.88
C VAL A 42 -12.28 -0.13 -0.16
N PHE A 43 -11.30 -1.03 -0.38
CA PHE A 43 -11.48 -2.17 -1.29
C PHE A 43 -12.55 -3.15 -0.83
N LEU A 44 -12.65 -3.37 0.49
CA LEU A 44 -13.57 -4.32 1.11
C LEU A 44 -14.79 -3.63 1.75
N GLU A 45 -15.18 -2.48 1.21
CA GLU A 45 -16.38 -1.78 1.66
C GLU A 45 -17.62 -2.71 1.55
N GLY A 46 -18.40 -2.78 2.61
CA GLY A 46 -19.56 -3.68 2.70
C GLY A 46 -19.24 -5.12 3.11
N ALA A 47 -17.99 -5.60 2.94
CA ALA A 47 -17.58 -6.95 3.38
C ALA A 47 -16.97 -6.98 4.79
N LEU A 48 -16.52 -5.83 5.29
CA LEU A 48 -15.96 -5.68 6.64
C LEU A 48 -17.06 -5.27 7.64
N PRO A 49 -16.97 -5.72 8.91
CA PRO A 49 -17.78 -5.16 9.98
C PRO A 49 -17.67 -3.63 10.06
N ALA A 50 -18.73 -2.94 10.47
CA ALA A 50 -18.76 -1.49 10.50
C ALA A 50 -17.66 -0.90 11.41
N SER A 51 -17.40 -1.53 12.57
CA SER A 51 -16.38 -1.08 13.53
C SER A 51 -16.03 -2.20 14.51
N GLY A 52 -15.11 -1.93 15.44
CA GLY A 52 -14.77 -2.81 16.55
C GLY A 52 -13.55 -3.69 16.29
N GLU A 53 -13.27 -4.57 17.27
CA GLU A 53 -12.09 -5.44 17.28
C GLU A 53 -12.10 -6.42 16.10
N ALA A 54 -13.26 -6.99 15.78
CA ALA A 54 -13.41 -7.90 14.65
C ALA A 54 -12.99 -7.27 13.31
N ARG A 55 -13.31 -5.97 13.09
CA ARG A 55 -12.86 -5.23 11.91
C ARG A 55 -11.33 -5.12 11.88
N SER A 56 -10.74 -4.71 12.99
CA SER A 56 -9.28 -4.53 13.11
C SER A 56 -8.55 -5.85 12.91
N GLU A 57 -9.06 -6.94 13.47
CA GLU A 57 -8.50 -8.27 13.30
C GLU A 57 -8.56 -8.74 11.83
N LEU A 58 -9.69 -8.55 11.15
CA LEU A 58 -9.82 -8.90 9.73
C LEU A 58 -8.87 -8.12 8.85
N ILE A 59 -8.68 -6.81 9.10
CA ILE A 59 -7.71 -5.99 8.38
C ILE A 59 -6.30 -6.54 8.61
N THR A 60 -5.90 -6.80 9.86
CA THR A 60 -4.58 -7.33 10.20
C THR A 60 -4.33 -8.67 9.51
N ARG A 61 -5.27 -9.60 9.57
CA ARG A 61 -5.18 -10.90 8.90
C ARG A 61 -5.07 -10.77 7.38
N THR A 62 -5.73 -9.76 6.79
CA THR A 62 -5.64 -9.50 5.35
C THR A 62 -4.25 -8.96 4.99
N ILE A 63 -3.67 -8.06 5.81
CA ILE A 63 -2.29 -7.57 5.64
C ILE A 63 -1.29 -8.74 5.69
N ASP A 64 -1.43 -9.64 6.66
CA ASP A 64 -0.59 -10.84 6.77
C ASP A 64 -0.74 -11.76 5.56
N GLY A 65 -1.98 -11.92 5.08
CA GLY A 65 -2.29 -12.68 3.86
C GLY A 65 -1.61 -12.09 2.62
N VAL A 66 -1.65 -10.76 2.45
CA VAL A 66 -0.91 -10.06 1.39
C VAL A 66 0.59 -10.31 1.50
N GLY A 67 1.15 -10.26 2.72
CA GLY A 67 2.56 -10.58 2.95
C GLY A 67 2.94 -11.99 2.49
N LYS A 68 2.09 -12.99 2.81
CA LYS A 68 2.27 -14.37 2.37
C LYS A 68 2.14 -14.51 0.85
N ALA A 69 1.15 -13.86 0.24
CA ALA A 69 0.97 -13.88 -1.21
C ALA A 69 2.21 -13.33 -1.93
N ILE A 70 2.73 -12.19 -1.49
CA ILE A 70 3.95 -11.59 -2.06
C ILE A 70 5.14 -12.53 -1.94
N SER A 71 5.33 -13.19 -0.79
CA SER A 71 6.46 -14.11 -0.58
C SER A 71 6.44 -15.34 -1.51
N GLY A 72 5.29 -15.70 -2.05
CA GLY A 72 5.12 -16.78 -3.03
C GLY A 72 5.41 -16.37 -4.48
N LEU A 73 5.61 -15.08 -4.77
CA LEU A 73 5.86 -14.58 -6.11
C LEU A 73 7.36 -14.67 -6.48
N SER A 74 7.66 -14.47 -7.76
CA SER A 74 9.05 -14.37 -8.22
C SER A 74 9.77 -13.18 -7.55
N LEU A 75 11.09 -13.26 -7.36
CA LEU A 75 11.89 -12.18 -6.77
C LEU A 75 11.77 -10.87 -7.57
N ALA A 76 11.63 -10.97 -8.90
CA ALA A 76 11.43 -9.80 -9.76
C ALA A 76 10.10 -9.11 -9.42
N THR A 77 9.01 -9.86 -9.33
CA THR A 77 7.68 -9.35 -9.00
C THR A 77 7.61 -8.82 -7.56
N GLN A 78 8.28 -9.48 -6.61
CA GLN A 78 8.38 -8.97 -5.24
C GLN A 78 9.01 -7.59 -5.21
N LYS A 79 10.09 -7.39 -5.97
CA LYS A 79 10.78 -6.10 -6.08
C LYS A 79 9.88 -5.01 -6.69
N GLU A 80 9.14 -5.32 -7.75
CA GLU A 80 8.19 -4.39 -8.35
C GLU A 80 7.09 -3.97 -7.37
N ILE A 81 6.59 -4.90 -6.58
CA ILE A 81 5.60 -4.63 -5.53
C ILE A 81 6.21 -3.77 -4.40
N GLU A 82 7.46 -4.03 -4.01
CA GLU A 82 8.15 -3.20 -3.03
C GLU A 82 8.33 -1.75 -3.53
N GLU A 83 8.71 -1.58 -4.79
CA GLU A 83 8.83 -0.26 -5.44
C GLU A 83 7.48 0.48 -5.47
N LEU A 84 6.38 -0.24 -5.72
CA LEU A 84 5.02 0.32 -5.64
C LEU A 84 4.69 0.82 -4.23
N PHE A 85 4.94 0.01 -3.20
CA PHE A 85 4.69 0.43 -1.82
C PHE A 85 5.64 1.54 -1.35
N ASP A 86 6.88 1.56 -1.86
CA ASP A 86 7.82 2.66 -1.62
C ASP A 86 7.32 3.97 -2.22
N LEU A 87 6.82 3.94 -3.44
CA LEU A 87 6.20 5.09 -4.11
C LEU A 87 5.00 5.62 -3.29
N LEU A 88 4.14 4.74 -2.81
CA LEU A 88 2.95 5.11 -2.04
C LEU A 88 3.30 5.57 -0.61
N SER A 89 4.39 5.09 -0.03
CA SER A 89 4.80 5.43 1.34
C SER A 89 5.57 6.75 1.44
N PHE A 90 6.35 7.10 0.41
CA PHE A 90 7.14 8.32 0.40
C PHE A 90 6.26 9.53 0.07
N ALA A 91 6.21 10.51 0.98
CA ALA A 91 5.26 11.62 0.91
C ALA A 91 5.25 12.37 -0.44
N PRO A 92 6.40 12.78 -1.03
CA PRO A 92 6.39 13.48 -2.31
C PRO A 92 5.79 12.65 -3.45
N THR A 93 6.15 11.37 -3.57
CA THR A 93 5.63 10.50 -4.63
C THR A 93 4.17 10.13 -4.40
N ARG A 94 3.76 9.92 -3.15
CA ARG A 94 2.36 9.72 -2.77
C ARG A 94 1.49 10.89 -3.19
N ILE A 95 1.92 12.12 -2.93
CA ILE A 95 1.19 13.33 -3.30
C ILE A 95 1.05 13.43 -4.83
N ILE A 96 2.15 13.22 -5.55
CA ILE A 96 2.17 13.36 -7.03
C ILE A 96 1.40 12.22 -7.70
N ALA A 97 1.62 10.97 -7.28
CA ALA A 97 1.07 9.80 -7.95
C ALA A 97 -0.34 9.44 -7.49
N ALA A 98 -0.64 9.58 -6.19
CA ALA A 98 -1.92 9.20 -5.60
C ALA A 98 -2.81 10.40 -5.22
N GLY A 99 -2.30 11.62 -5.20
CA GLY A 99 -3.05 12.80 -4.76
C GLY A 99 -3.36 12.82 -3.27
N ILE A 100 -2.71 11.96 -2.47
CA ILE A 100 -2.94 11.85 -1.03
C ILE A 100 -1.95 12.73 -0.27
N TRP A 101 -2.44 13.84 0.26
CA TRP A 101 -1.63 14.84 0.97
C TRP A 101 -1.36 14.47 2.44
N SER A 102 -2.35 13.88 3.12
CA SER A 102 -2.23 13.43 4.51
C SER A 102 -1.37 12.16 4.63
N ALA A 103 -0.96 11.80 5.84
CA ALA A 103 -0.44 10.46 6.10
C ALA A 103 -1.56 9.42 5.88
N TRP A 104 -1.20 8.17 5.53
CA TRP A 104 -2.18 7.12 5.25
C TRP A 104 -3.19 6.88 6.38
N PRO A 105 -2.79 6.87 7.68
CA PRO A 105 -3.74 6.71 8.77
C PRO A 105 -4.76 7.86 8.90
N GLU A 106 -4.46 9.01 8.33
CA GLU A 106 -5.29 10.22 8.36
C GLU A 106 -6.07 10.43 7.04
N ALA A 107 -5.79 9.59 6.03
CA ALA A 107 -6.46 9.70 4.74
C ALA A 107 -7.92 9.27 4.85
N THR A 108 -8.83 10.10 4.32
CA THR A 108 -10.25 9.78 4.33
C THR A 108 -10.59 8.70 3.31
N PRO A 109 -11.61 7.86 3.55
CA PRO A 109 -12.06 6.85 2.58
C PRO A 109 -12.38 7.46 1.21
N GLU A 110 -12.94 8.66 1.17
CA GLU A 110 -13.27 9.36 -0.08
C GLU A 110 -12.01 9.77 -0.86
N ALA A 111 -10.95 10.22 -0.17
CA ALA A 111 -9.69 10.56 -0.81
C ALA A 111 -9.02 9.31 -1.39
N ILE A 112 -9.05 8.22 -0.65
CA ILE A 112 -8.53 6.92 -1.08
C ILE A 112 -9.34 6.39 -2.27
N GLY A 113 -10.66 6.45 -2.22
CA GLY A 113 -11.55 6.04 -3.32
C GLY A 113 -11.25 6.82 -4.60
N LYS A 114 -11.10 8.14 -4.52
CA LYS A 114 -10.71 8.99 -5.67
C LYS A 114 -9.35 8.61 -6.24
N PHE A 115 -8.38 8.33 -5.39
CA PHE A 115 -7.07 7.86 -5.81
C PHE A 115 -7.18 6.54 -6.59
N LEU A 116 -7.84 5.54 -6.02
CA LEU A 116 -8.00 4.22 -6.66
C LEU A 116 -8.74 4.33 -7.99
N GLU A 117 -9.80 5.13 -8.06
CA GLU A 117 -10.56 5.36 -9.27
C GLU A 117 -9.73 6.08 -10.34
N SER A 118 -8.90 7.06 -9.94
CA SER A 118 -8.01 7.76 -10.86
C SER A 118 -6.97 6.84 -11.49
N TRP A 119 -6.44 5.86 -10.75
CA TRP A 119 -5.51 4.88 -11.26
C TRP A 119 -6.20 3.85 -12.15
N ARG A 120 -7.35 3.35 -11.74
CA ARG A 120 -8.16 2.39 -12.49
C ARG A 120 -8.50 2.88 -13.90
N HIS A 121 -8.87 4.16 -14.02
CA HIS A 121 -9.25 4.80 -15.30
C HIS A 121 -8.13 5.65 -15.92
N SER A 122 -6.89 5.49 -15.47
CA SER A 122 -5.76 6.24 -16.00
C SER A 122 -5.50 5.92 -17.46
N ARG A 123 -5.02 6.92 -18.21
CA ARG A 123 -4.45 6.70 -19.54
C ARG A 123 -3.06 6.06 -19.51
N PHE A 124 -2.39 6.04 -18.35
CA PHE A 124 -1.07 5.47 -18.17
C PHE A 124 -1.18 4.03 -17.70
N ASP A 125 -0.65 3.09 -18.48
CA ASP A 125 -0.72 1.65 -18.16
C ASP A 125 -0.02 1.30 -16.85
N LEU A 126 1.04 2.02 -16.49
CA LEU A 126 1.72 1.85 -15.20
C LEU A 126 0.78 2.05 -14.01
N LEU A 127 -0.06 3.09 -14.06
CA LEU A 127 -1.00 3.37 -12.95
C LEU A 127 -2.13 2.34 -12.91
N LYS A 128 -2.63 1.90 -14.08
CA LYS A 128 -3.60 0.80 -14.15
C LYS A 128 -3.02 -0.49 -13.59
N SER A 129 -1.77 -0.81 -13.92
CA SER A 129 -1.08 -1.99 -13.38
C SER A 129 -0.86 -1.88 -11.87
N GLY A 130 -0.54 -0.69 -11.37
CA GLY A 130 -0.45 -0.43 -9.92
C GLY A 130 -1.78 -0.67 -9.21
N TYR A 131 -2.90 -0.17 -9.77
CA TYR A 131 -4.24 -0.45 -9.25
C TYR A 131 -4.54 -1.96 -9.26
N ALA A 132 -4.29 -2.64 -10.38
CA ALA A 132 -4.53 -4.08 -10.51
C ALA A 132 -3.71 -4.88 -9.49
N ALA A 133 -2.44 -4.54 -9.29
CA ALA A 133 -1.59 -5.20 -8.30
C ALA A 133 -2.14 -5.04 -6.87
N LEU A 134 -2.56 -3.83 -6.48
CA LEU A 134 -3.17 -3.58 -5.16
C LEU A 134 -4.47 -4.36 -4.99
N HIS A 135 -5.34 -4.32 -6.00
CA HIS A 135 -6.61 -5.03 -6.04
C HIS A 135 -6.38 -6.54 -5.89
N ASP A 136 -5.57 -7.13 -6.75
CA ASP A 136 -5.37 -8.58 -6.79
C ASP A 136 -4.70 -9.11 -5.51
N LEU A 137 -3.74 -8.38 -4.94
CA LEU A 137 -3.11 -8.74 -3.67
C LEU A 137 -4.11 -8.75 -2.51
N ILE A 138 -4.96 -7.71 -2.40
CA ILE A 138 -5.93 -7.59 -1.31
C ILE A 138 -7.03 -8.64 -1.47
N PHE A 139 -7.60 -8.79 -2.66
CA PHE A 139 -8.69 -9.75 -2.88
C PHE A 139 -8.19 -11.19 -2.84
N SER A 140 -7.00 -11.50 -3.34
CA SER A 140 -6.41 -12.83 -3.19
C SER A 140 -6.22 -13.20 -1.72
N ALA A 141 -5.69 -12.28 -0.91
CA ALA A 141 -5.51 -12.49 0.52
C ALA A 141 -6.85 -12.64 1.28
N TRP A 142 -7.88 -11.89 0.86
CA TRP A 142 -9.21 -11.95 1.43
C TRP A 142 -9.88 -13.29 1.11
N TYR A 143 -10.01 -13.65 -0.17
CA TYR A 143 -10.71 -14.85 -0.61
C TYR A 143 -9.94 -16.16 -0.41
N ALA A 144 -8.63 -16.12 -0.13
CA ALA A 144 -7.87 -17.30 0.30
C ALA A 144 -8.38 -17.88 1.64
N ARG A 145 -9.25 -17.17 2.35
CA ARG A 145 -9.73 -17.52 3.69
C ARG A 145 -11.19 -17.94 3.67
N PRO A 146 -11.51 -19.19 4.11
CA PRO A 146 -12.89 -19.67 4.12
C PRO A 146 -13.84 -18.87 5.02
N ASP A 147 -13.31 -18.26 6.10
CA ASP A 147 -14.12 -17.44 7.03
C ASP A 147 -14.66 -16.15 6.39
N THR A 148 -14.08 -15.69 5.28
CA THR A 148 -14.56 -14.51 4.56
C THR A 148 -15.63 -14.84 3.50
N TRP A 149 -15.81 -16.11 3.15
CA TRP A 149 -16.77 -16.55 2.12
C TRP A 149 -18.23 -16.34 2.53
N VAL A 150 -18.48 -16.36 3.82
CA VAL A 150 -19.83 -16.11 4.39
C VAL A 150 -20.36 -14.72 3.98
N ALA A 151 -19.48 -13.71 3.87
CA ALA A 151 -19.86 -12.35 3.50
C ALA A 151 -20.39 -12.23 2.05
N ILE A 152 -20.10 -13.22 1.20
CA ILE A 152 -20.52 -13.27 -0.21
C ILE A 152 -21.41 -14.49 -0.51
N ASP A 153 -21.89 -15.16 0.52
CA ASP A 153 -22.74 -16.35 0.42
C ASP A 153 -22.15 -17.48 -0.46
N TYR A 154 -20.80 -17.63 -0.40
CA TYR A 154 -20.10 -18.65 -1.16
C TYR A 154 -19.90 -19.92 -0.33
N PRO A 155 -20.44 -21.09 -0.76
CA PRO A 155 -20.40 -22.34 0.02
C PRO A 155 -19.04 -23.03 0.04
N GLY A 156 -18.05 -22.52 -0.71
CA GLY A 156 -16.74 -23.14 -0.88
C GLY A 156 -16.61 -23.94 -2.19
N PRO A 157 -15.38 -24.42 -2.47
CA PRO A 157 -15.13 -25.23 -3.66
C PRO A 157 -15.90 -26.55 -3.59
N PRO A 158 -16.37 -27.10 -4.74
CA PRO A 158 -17.05 -28.39 -4.78
C PRO A 158 -16.12 -29.48 -4.25
N LYS A 159 -16.67 -30.39 -3.43
CA LYS A 159 -15.92 -31.57 -3.00
C LYS A 159 -15.79 -32.48 -4.22
N VAL A 160 -14.56 -32.73 -4.67
CA VAL A 160 -14.26 -33.73 -5.70
C VAL A 160 -14.17 -35.07 -4.96
N GLU A 161 -15.10 -35.98 -5.25
CA GLU A 161 -15.05 -37.39 -4.80
C GLU A 161 -14.06 -38.19 -5.66
#